data_5786a58bb504470f747749e711b13dab
#
_entry.id   5786a58bb504470f747749e711b13dab
#
_cell.length_a   1.000
_cell.length_b   1.000
_cell.length_c   1.000
_cell.angle_alpha   90.00
_cell.angle_beta   90.00
_cell.angle_gamma   90.00
#
_symmetry.space_group_name_H-M   'P 1'
#
loop_
_entity.id
_entity.type
_entity.pdbx_description
1 polymer ?
#
loop_
_entity_poly.entity_id
_entity_poly.type
_entity_poly.pdbx_seq_one_letter_code
_entity_poly.pdbx_strand_id
1 'polypeptide(L)'
;MDVCEVFSPPRVGKEATKFGMKPGDAMDLTTGWDFNLASHRAKAEEYVDKEKPLVLIGSPPCVAFSQLQSLIPDSDRKARQLAEGTRHMEFVVKLYKKQVEGGRIFIHENPAHAKSWALPCIRKMTRQMGVDVVETDQCMFGSKTWGSSRTHLVLAKKPTRFMTNSKPVGSELRRRCDGLTSISLSLIHI
;
A
#
# COMPACT_ATOMS: atom_id res chain seq x y z
N MET A 1 17.29 -3.51 11.70
CA MET A 1 16.00 -4.00 11.19
C MET A 1 15.83 -3.55 9.77
N ASP A 2 15.37 -4.45 8.86
CA ASP A 2 15.45 -4.13 7.43
C ASP A 2 14.08 -3.78 6.84
N VAL A 3 13.02 -4.52 7.17
CA VAL A 3 11.68 -4.33 6.59
C VAL A 3 10.64 -4.15 7.68
N CYS A 4 9.83 -3.09 7.57
CA CYS A 4 8.67 -2.83 8.42
C CYS A 4 7.43 -2.64 7.53
N GLU A 5 6.29 -3.16 7.97
CA GLU A 5 5.02 -3.05 7.26
C GLU A 5 4.02 -2.21 8.08
N VAL A 6 3.25 -1.36 7.40
CA VAL A 6 2.22 -0.50 8.01
C VAL A 6 0.93 -0.65 7.22
N PHE A 7 -0.19 -0.90 7.88
CA PHE A 7 -1.46 -1.31 7.28
C PHE A 7 -1.34 -2.61 6.47
N SER A 8 -0.50 -3.51 6.91
CA SER A 8 -0.29 -4.81 6.28
C SER A 8 0.03 -5.85 7.37
N PRO A 9 -0.59 -7.03 7.33
CA PRO A 9 -0.12 -8.15 8.12
C PRO A 9 1.27 -8.59 7.64
N PRO A 10 2.01 -9.42 8.40
CA PRO A 10 3.40 -9.78 8.09
C PRO A 10 3.49 -10.66 6.83
N ARG A 11 3.56 -10.02 5.68
CA ARG A 11 3.65 -10.65 4.35
C ARG A 11 5.03 -10.46 3.75
N VAL A 12 5.43 -9.22 3.51
CA VAL A 12 6.72 -8.91 2.88
C VAL A 12 7.87 -9.19 3.85
N GLY A 13 7.74 -8.82 5.12
CA GLY A 13 8.73 -9.12 6.15
C GLY A 13 8.99 -10.62 6.27
N LYS A 14 7.94 -11.45 6.22
CA LYS A 14 8.07 -12.91 6.24
C LYS A 14 8.83 -13.44 5.00
N GLU A 15 8.53 -12.93 3.81
CA GLU A 15 9.26 -13.33 2.60
C GLU A 15 10.71 -12.82 2.60
N ALA A 16 10.95 -11.61 3.11
CA ALA A 16 12.27 -10.99 3.18
C ALA A 16 13.28 -11.82 4.01
N THR A 17 12.82 -12.59 5.00
CA THR A 17 13.68 -13.50 5.77
C THR A 17 14.36 -14.55 4.91
N LYS A 18 13.73 -14.98 3.81
CA LYS A 18 14.33 -15.94 2.86
C LYS A 18 15.56 -15.38 2.15
N PHE A 19 15.72 -14.07 2.16
CA PHE A 19 16.85 -13.34 1.58
C PHE A 19 17.81 -12.80 2.65
N GLY A 20 17.70 -13.30 3.89
CA GLY A 20 18.58 -12.91 5.00
C GLY A 20 18.24 -11.54 5.61
N MET A 21 17.14 -10.90 5.22
CA MET A 21 16.71 -9.63 5.80
C MET A 21 16.02 -9.85 7.15
N LYS A 22 16.22 -8.92 8.08
CA LYS A 22 15.60 -8.93 9.41
C LYS A 22 14.24 -8.24 9.37
N PRO A 23 13.12 -8.99 9.56
CA PRO A 23 11.80 -8.39 9.60
C PRO A 23 11.64 -7.52 10.85
N GLY A 24 10.95 -6.42 10.70
CA GLY A 24 10.43 -5.60 11.77
C GLY A 24 8.96 -5.88 12.04
N ASP A 25 8.33 -4.97 12.79
CA ASP A 25 6.89 -5.08 13.06
C ASP A 25 6.09 -4.93 11.77
N ALA A 26 5.04 -5.74 11.71
CA ALA A 26 3.94 -5.55 10.79
C ALA A 26 2.78 -4.93 11.57
N MET A 27 2.57 -3.64 11.35
CA MET A 27 1.61 -2.82 12.11
C MET A 27 0.26 -2.81 11.39
N ASP A 28 -0.62 -3.69 11.81
CA ASP A 28 -1.93 -3.92 11.19
C ASP A 28 -3.00 -4.24 12.25
N LEU A 29 -4.27 -4.08 11.93
CA LEU A 29 -5.37 -4.45 12.84
C LEU A 29 -5.26 -5.91 13.30
N THR A 30 -4.82 -6.81 12.43
CA THR A 30 -4.66 -8.24 12.76
C THR A 30 -3.51 -8.51 13.73
N THR A 31 -2.60 -7.56 13.87
CA THR A 31 -1.47 -7.61 14.82
C THR A 31 -1.66 -6.67 16.01
N GLY A 32 -2.86 -6.13 16.18
CA GLY A 32 -3.24 -5.30 17.33
C GLY A 32 -2.98 -3.80 17.16
N TRP A 33 -2.69 -3.32 15.94
CA TRP A 33 -2.50 -1.90 15.67
C TRP A 33 -3.75 -1.27 15.04
N ASP A 34 -4.44 -0.42 15.79
CA ASP A 34 -5.57 0.38 15.28
C ASP A 34 -5.12 1.83 15.06
N PHE A 35 -4.91 2.20 13.81
CA PHE A 35 -4.50 3.56 13.45
C PHE A 35 -5.63 4.61 13.46
N ASN A 36 -6.85 4.24 13.84
CA ASN A 36 -7.85 5.20 14.26
C ASN A 36 -7.47 5.84 15.60
N LEU A 37 -6.77 5.11 16.46
CA LEU A 37 -6.30 5.59 17.76
C LEU A 37 -5.04 6.46 17.59
N ALA A 38 -5.08 7.68 18.14
CA ALA A 38 -3.94 8.59 18.12
C ALA A 38 -2.71 8.01 18.85
N SER A 39 -2.94 7.26 19.94
CA SER A 39 -1.88 6.58 20.70
C SER A 39 -1.14 5.55 19.88
N HIS A 40 -1.84 4.76 19.05
CA HIS A 40 -1.20 3.78 18.18
C HIS A 40 -0.39 4.44 17.05
N ARG A 41 -0.89 5.55 16.49
CA ARG A 41 -0.11 6.33 15.51
C ARG A 41 1.17 6.90 16.13
N ALA A 42 1.08 7.47 17.34
CA ALA A 42 2.25 8.00 18.06
C ALA A 42 3.27 6.89 18.36
N LYS A 43 2.81 5.74 18.86
CA LYS A 43 3.66 4.58 19.12
C LYS A 43 4.35 4.07 17.86
N ALA A 44 3.66 4.04 16.71
CA ALA A 44 4.26 3.61 15.44
C ALA A 44 5.30 4.64 14.93
N GLU A 45 5.08 5.94 15.14
CA GLU A 45 6.07 6.97 14.83
C GLU A 45 7.34 6.81 15.68
N GLU A 46 7.17 6.59 16.98
CA GLU A 46 8.29 6.34 17.91
C GLU A 46 9.05 5.06 17.51
N TYR A 47 8.33 4.00 17.14
CA TYR A 47 8.93 2.77 16.66
C TYR A 47 9.80 3.01 15.42
N VAL A 48 9.28 3.72 14.41
CA VAL A 48 10.03 4.03 13.17
C VAL A 48 11.24 4.92 13.46
N ASP A 49 11.12 5.88 14.39
CA ASP A 49 12.24 6.74 14.79
C ASP A 49 13.34 5.98 15.53
N LYS A 50 12.95 5.01 16.37
CA LYS A 50 13.88 4.19 17.14
C LYS A 50 14.55 3.12 16.27
N GLU A 51 13.75 2.32 15.57
CA GLU A 51 14.23 1.13 14.85
C GLU A 51 14.81 1.46 13.47
N LYS A 52 14.44 2.59 12.88
CA LYS A 52 14.98 3.11 11.61
C LYS A 52 15.03 2.05 10.51
N PRO A 53 13.89 1.39 10.18
CA PRO A 53 13.89 0.30 9.20
C PRO A 53 14.44 0.78 7.85
N LEU A 54 15.23 -0.08 7.19
CA LEU A 54 15.78 0.23 5.87
C LEU A 54 14.66 0.45 4.85
N VAL A 55 13.62 -0.39 4.90
CA VAL A 55 12.44 -0.30 4.02
C VAL A 55 11.17 -0.27 4.87
N LEU A 56 10.34 0.74 4.65
CA LEU A 56 9.01 0.84 5.23
C LEU A 56 7.97 0.71 4.12
N ILE A 57 7.08 -0.28 4.25
CA ILE A 57 6.03 -0.57 3.29
C ILE A 57 4.69 -0.17 3.88
N GLY A 58 3.91 0.63 3.16
CA GLY A 58 2.58 1.04 3.59
C GLY A 58 1.51 0.71 2.57
N SER A 59 0.45 0.03 3.03
CA SER A 59 -0.71 -0.34 2.22
C SER A 59 -2.01 0.12 2.91
N PRO A 60 -2.22 1.44 3.07
CA PRO A 60 -3.38 1.96 3.79
C PRO A 60 -4.70 1.60 3.08
N PRO A 61 -5.79 1.40 3.85
CA PRO A 61 -7.08 1.00 3.31
C PRO A 61 -7.58 1.91 2.20
N CYS A 62 -7.95 1.33 1.05
CA CYS A 62 -8.42 2.07 -0.12
C CYS A 62 -9.94 2.14 -0.25
N VAL A 63 -10.71 1.50 0.64
CA VAL A 63 -12.19 1.38 0.53
C VAL A 63 -12.86 2.74 0.41
N ALA A 64 -12.48 3.71 1.22
CA ALA A 64 -13.03 5.08 1.17
C ALA A 64 -12.73 5.82 -0.16
N PHE A 65 -11.74 5.35 -0.92
CA PHE A 65 -11.25 5.96 -2.16
C PHE A 65 -11.59 5.15 -3.40
N SER A 66 -12.35 4.07 -3.24
CA SER A 66 -12.81 3.25 -4.37
C SER A 66 -13.73 4.07 -5.30
N GLN A 67 -13.64 3.81 -6.59
CA GLN A 67 -14.56 4.41 -7.56
C GLN A 67 -16.03 4.05 -7.28
N LEU A 68 -16.28 2.88 -6.68
CA LEU A 68 -17.63 2.46 -6.29
C LEU A 68 -18.27 3.35 -5.23
N GLN A 69 -17.48 4.10 -4.45
CA GLN A 69 -18.00 5.08 -3.51
C GLN A 69 -18.80 6.20 -4.20
N SER A 70 -18.57 6.45 -5.49
CA SER A 70 -19.38 7.41 -6.24
C SER A 70 -20.80 6.93 -6.52
N LEU A 71 -21.06 5.62 -6.45
CA LEU A 71 -22.40 5.02 -6.62
C LEU A 71 -23.19 4.98 -5.32
N ILE A 72 -22.54 5.23 -4.18
CA ILE A 72 -23.19 5.25 -2.86
C ILE A 72 -23.68 6.68 -2.60
N PRO A 73 -24.95 6.87 -2.23
CA PRO A 73 -25.46 8.19 -1.85
C PRO A 73 -24.64 8.83 -0.74
N ASP A 74 -24.59 10.15 -0.72
CA ASP A 74 -23.91 10.89 0.33
C ASP A 74 -24.62 10.66 1.67
N SER A 75 -23.82 10.43 2.69
CA SER A 75 -24.28 10.14 4.05
C SER A 75 -23.18 10.46 5.06
N ASP A 76 -23.55 10.67 6.31
CA ASP A 76 -22.62 10.87 7.41
C ASP A 76 -21.64 9.68 7.56
N ARG A 77 -22.09 8.47 7.25
CA ARG A 77 -21.24 7.28 7.25
C ARG A 77 -20.15 7.40 6.21
N LYS A 78 -20.52 7.79 4.97
CA LYS A 78 -19.55 7.97 3.86
C LYS A 78 -18.55 9.08 4.18
N ALA A 79 -19.03 10.20 4.74
CA ALA A 79 -18.17 11.31 5.17
C ALA A 79 -17.17 10.87 6.26
N ARG A 80 -17.62 10.13 7.27
CA ARG A 80 -16.75 9.57 8.32
C ARG A 80 -15.71 8.62 7.76
N GLN A 81 -16.09 7.70 6.86
CA GLN A 81 -15.15 6.78 6.20
C GLN A 81 -14.09 7.53 5.39
N LEU A 82 -14.50 8.58 4.69
CA LEU A 82 -13.55 9.41 3.92
C LEU A 82 -12.57 10.15 4.84
N ALA A 83 -13.06 10.72 5.94
CA ALA A 83 -12.24 11.41 6.93
C ALA A 83 -11.23 10.43 7.60
N GLU A 84 -11.68 9.24 7.94
CA GLU A 84 -10.83 8.17 8.48
C GLU A 84 -9.75 7.75 7.48
N GLY A 85 -10.14 7.42 6.24
CA GLY A 85 -9.20 7.05 5.19
C GLY A 85 -8.18 8.17 4.90
N THR A 86 -8.61 9.42 4.89
CA THR A 86 -7.72 10.58 4.70
C THR A 86 -6.69 10.67 5.83
N ARG A 87 -7.13 10.49 7.08
CA ARG A 87 -6.25 10.46 8.25
C ARG A 87 -5.20 9.35 8.16
N HIS A 88 -5.60 8.16 7.68
CA HIS A 88 -4.67 7.05 7.46
C HIS A 88 -3.63 7.38 6.39
N MET A 89 -4.03 8.03 5.29
CA MET A 89 -3.11 8.47 4.24
C MET A 89 -2.13 9.55 4.75
N GLU A 90 -2.60 10.52 5.51
CA GLU A 90 -1.76 11.56 6.11
C GLU A 90 -0.75 10.96 7.09
N PHE A 91 -1.19 10.02 7.90
CA PHE A 91 -0.34 9.32 8.85
C PHE A 91 0.77 8.53 8.14
N VAL A 92 0.44 7.70 7.15
CA VAL A 92 1.46 6.92 6.46
C VAL A 92 2.45 7.80 5.69
N VAL A 93 1.98 8.91 5.11
CA VAL A 93 2.86 9.90 4.46
C VAL A 93 3.83 10.55 5.46
N LYS A 94 3.41 10.76 6.70
CA LYS A 94 4.30 11.24 7.76
C LYS A 94 5.46 10.28 8.01
N LEU A 95 5.17 8.98 8.03
CA LEU A 95 6.20 7.95 8.15
C LEU A 95 7.14 7.91 6.94
N TYR A 96 6.60 8.07 5.72
CA TYR A 96 7.42 8.11 4.50
C TYR A 96 8.39 9.30 4.48
N LYS A 97 7.97 10.46 4.97
CA LYS A 97 8.85 11.62 5.11
C LYS A 97 10.04 11.31 6.02
N LYS A 98 9.81 10.64 7.17
CA LYS A 98 10.88 10.18 8.07
C LYS A 98 11.85 9.24 7.37
N GLN A 99 11.35 8.38 6.47
CA GLN A 99 12.21 7.51 5.65
C GLN A 99 13.08 8.32 4.69
N VAL A 100 12.48 9.25 3.95
CA VAL A 100 13.22 10.13 3.01
C VAL A 100 14.27 10.98 3.74
N GLU A 101 13.88 11.64 4.83
CA GLU A 101 14.77 12.48 5.66
C GLU A 101 15.94 11.67 6.23
N GLY A 102 15.70 10.40 6.54
CA GLY A 102 16.71 9.47 7.04
C GLY A 102 17.51 8.74 5.97
N GLY A 103 17.34 9.07 4.67
CA GLY A 103 17.99 8.37 3.56
C GLY A 103 17.58 6.90 3.39
N ARG A 104 16.39 6.53 3.90
CA ARG A 104 15.85 5.17 3.87
C ARG A 104 14.73 5.05 2.85
N ILE A 105 14.33 3.83 2.55
CA ILE A 105 13.37 3.51 1.49
C ILE A 105 11.96 3.45 2.06
N PHE A 106 10.99 4.01 1.31
CA PHE A 106 9.58 3.71 1.51
C PHE A 106 8.96 3.13 0.24
N ILE A 107 7.90 2.34 0.42
CA ILE A 107 7.06 1.81 -0.64
C ILE A 107 5.61 2.01 -0.21
N HIS A 108 4.83 2.73 -1.01
CA HIS A 108 3.39 2.91 -0.83
C HIS A 108 2.64 2.12 -1.88
N GLU A 109 1.65 1.34 -1.48
CA GLU A 109 0.78 0.58 -2.38
C GLU A 109 -0.66 1.05 -2.28
N ASN A 110 -1.30 1.27 -3.43
CA ASN A 110 -2.75 1.43 -3.51
C ASN A 110 -3.23 1.04 -4.92
N PRO A 111 -4.52 0.66 -5.10
CA PRO A 111 -5.08 0.40 -6.43
C PRO A 111 -4.84 1.59 -7.37
N ALA A 112 -4.50 1.30 -8.64
CA ALA A 112 -4.09 2.35 -9.60
C ALA A 112 -5.15 3.44 -9.79
N HIS A 113 -6.43 3.07 -9.70
CA HIS A 113 -7.57 3.98 -9.93
C HIS A 113 -8.21 4.51 -8.63
N ALA A 114 -7.57 4.30 -7.47
CA ALA A 114 -8.08 4.82 -6.21
C ALA A 114 -8.00 6.35 -6.17
N LYS A 115 -9.07 7.00 -5.69
CA LYS A 115 -9.10 8.46 -5.52
C LYS A 115 -8.07 8.96 -4.50
N SER A 116 -7.49 8.09 -3.68
CA SER A 116 -6.41 8.39 -2.74
C SER A 116 -5.19 9.04 -3.42
N TRP A 117 -4.90 8.71 -4.68
CA TRP A 117 -3.80 9.32 -5.45
C TRP A 117 -3.99 10.81 -5.71
N ALA A 118 -5.22 11.32 -5.62
CA ALA A 118 -5.53 12.74 -5.76
C ALA A 118 -5.44 13.53 -4.44
N LEU A 119 -5.26 12.88 -3.29
CA LEU A 119 -5.15 13.55 -2.00
C LEU A 119 -3.94 14.50 -1.96
N PRO A 120 -4.08 15.70 -1.35
CA PRO A 120 -3.01 16.68 -1.29
C PRO A 120 -1.71 16.14 -0.69
N CYS A 121 -1.79 15.32 0.38
CA CYS A 121 -0.63 14.72 1.04
C CYS A 121 0.12 13.76 0.11
N ILE A 122 -0.59 12.91 -0.66
CA ILE A 122 -0.02 12.00 -1.65
C ILE A 122 0.58 12.79 -2.81
N ARG A 123 -0.17 13.73 -3.40
CA ARG A 123 0.33 14.57 -4.50
C ARG A 123 1.57 15.38 -4.14
N LYS A 124 1.66 15.85 -2.89
CA LYS A 124 2.88 16.52 -2.40
C LYS A 124 4.06 15.56 -2.33
N MET A 125 3.81 14.32 -1.90
CA MET A 125 4.86 13.29 -1.81
C MET A 125 5.36 12.86 -3.19
N THR A 126 4.47 12.67 -4.18
CA THR A 126 4.84 12.28 -5.56
C THR A 126 5.68 13.34 -6.28
N ARG A 127 5.68 14.59 -5.82
CA ARG A 127 6.46 15.70 -6.41
C ARG A 127 7.83 15.87 -5.76
N GLN A 128 8.16 15.10 -4.75
CA GLN A 128 9.49 15.18 -4.14
C GLN A 128 10.54 14.59 -5.09
N MET A 129 11.71 15.22 -5.11
CA MET A 129 12.84 14.74 -5.91
C MET A 129 13.23 13.32 -5.47
N GLY A 130 13.42 12.43 -6.44
CA GLY A 130 13.77 11.03 -6.19
C GLY A 130 12.59 10.12 -5.88
N VAL A 131 11.36 10.64 -5.86
CA VAL A 131 10.15 9.81 -5.69
C VAL A 131 9.56 9.47 -7.06
N ASP A 132 9.44 8.18 -7.34
CA ASP A 132 8.81 7.64 -8.54
C ASP A 132 7.43 7.06 -8.22
N VAL A 133 6.52 7.15 -9.21
CA VAL A 133 5.24 6.45 -9.19
C VAL A 133 5.20 5.50 -10.37
N VAL A 134 5.00 4.22 -10.09
CA VAL A 134 4.97 3.17 -11.11
C VAL A 134 3.65 2.41 -11.06
N GLU A 135 3.19 1.93 -12.20
CA GLU A 135 2.02 1.07 -12.30
C GLU A 135 2.43 -0.34 -12.66
N THR A 136 1.76 -1.29 -12.02
CA THR A 136 1.91 -2.72 -12.27
C THR A 136 0.57 -3.40 -12.40
N ASP A 137 0.56 -4.58 -13.02
CA ASP A 137 -0.56 -5.50 -12.99
C ASP A 137 -0.17 -6.70 -12.12
N GLN A 138 -0.91 -6.98 -11.04
CA GLN A 138 -0.53 -8.00 -10.04
C GLN A 138 -0.42 -9.41 -10.62
N CYS A 139 -1.10 -9.70 -11.76
CA CYS A 139 -0.91 -10.95 -12.50
C CYS A 139 0.54 -11.20 -12.93
N MET A 140 1.33 -10.13 -13.16
CA MET A 140 2.75 -10.23 -13.51
C MET A 140 3.63 -10.75 -12.38
N PHE A 141 3.09 -10.80 -11.16
CA PHE A 141 3.72 -11.36 -9.95
C PHE A 141 3.00 -12.63 -9.48
N GLY A 142 2.21 -13.26 -10.36
CA GLY A 142 1.54 -14.52 -10.06
C GLY A 142 0.29 -14.40 -9.17
N SER A 143 -0.24 -13.19 -8.96
CA SER A 143 -1.49 -13.01 -8.22
C SER A 143 -2.64 -13.74 -8.93
N LYS A 144 -3.40 -14.54 -8.16
CA LYS A 144 -4.48 -15.37 -8.67
C LYS A 144 -5.80 -15.05 -7.98
N THR A 145 -6.89 -15.28 -8.70
CA THR A 145 -8.27 -15.23 -8.22
C THR A 145 -9.07 -16.40 -8.74
N TRP A 146 -10.23 -16.64 -8.16
CA TRP A 146 -11.15 -17.64 -8.71
C TRP A 146 -11.68 -17.19 -10.08
N GLY A 147 -11.62 -18.07 -11.06
CA GLY A 147 -12.28 -17.88 -12.35
C GLY A 147 -13.79 -17.77 -12.23
N SER A 148 -14.47 -17.37 -13.30
CA SER A 148 -15.94 -17.15 -13.31
C SER A 148 -16.74 -18.36 -12.84
N SER A 149 -16.28 -19.56 -13.15
CA SER A 149 -16.89 -20.83 -12.71
C SER A 149 -16.56 -21.19 -11.26
N ARG A 150 -15.63 -20.48 -10.61
CA ARG A 150 -15.08 -20.80 -9.27
C ARG A 150 -14.50 -22.21 -9.13
N THR A 151 -14.15 -22.87 -10.24
CA THR A 151 -13.59 -24.23 -10.25
C THR A 151 -12.07 -24.27 -10.29
N HIS A 152 -11.43 -23.17 -10.74
CA HIS A 152 -9.97 -23.09 -10.85
C HIS A 152 -9.49 -21.66 -10.61
N LEU A 153 -8.22 -21.52 -10.22
CA LEU A 153 -7.56 -20.24 -10.05
C LEU A 153 -6.99 -19.75 -11.39
N VAL A 154 -7.24 -18.49 -11.70
CA VAL A 154 -6.71 -17.77 -12.87
C VAL A 154 -5.89 -16.57 -12.43
N LEU A 155 -5.01 -16.08 -13.28
CA LEU A 155 -4.25 -14.87 -13.00
C LEU A 155 -5.19 -13.67 -12.85
N ALA A 156 -4.99 -12.90 -11.81
CA ALA A 156 -5.80 -11.71 -11.47
C ALA A 156 -5.14 -10.45 -12.00
N LYS A 157 -5.71 -9.83 -13.03
CA LYS A 157 -5.30 -8.49 -13.44
C LYS A 157 -5.87 -7.46 -12.47
N LYS A 158 -5.06 -7.04 -11.51
CA LYS A 158 -5.37 -5.97 -10.56
C LYS A 158 -4.35 -4.84 -10.77
N PRO A 159 -4.72 -3.79 -11.53
CA PRO A 159 -3.85 -2.65 -11.70
C PRO A 159 -3.56 -1.99 -10.35
N THR A 160 -2.29 -1.93 -9.99
CA THR A 160 -1.81 -1.39 -8.72
C THR A 160 -0.78 -0.32 -9.01
N ARG A 161 -0.79 0.74 -8.21
CA ARG A 161 0.21 1.79 -8.30
C ARG A 161 1.06 1.78 -7.05
N PHE A 162 2.37 1.89 -7.26
CA PHE A 162 3.36 2.02 -6.20
C PHE A 162 4.03 3.39 -6.27
N MET A 163 4.30 3.97 -5.11
CA MET A 163 5.12 5.17 -4.96
C MET A 163 6.32 4.80 -4.09
N THR A 164 7.53 5.14 -4.53
CA THR A 164 8.77 4.83 -3.80
C THR A 164 9.87 5.84 -4.11
N ASN A 165 10.81 6.04 -3.18
CA ASN A 165 12.04 6.81 -3.40
C ASN A 165 13.22 5.92 -3.82
N SER A 166 12.99 4.66 -4.17
CA SER A 166 14.02 3.74 -4.65
C SER A 166 13.84 3.42 -6.12
N LYS A 167 14.73 3.94 -6.98
CA LYS A 167 14.71 3.64 -8.43
C LYS A 167 14.79 2.14 -8.74
N PRO A 168 15.67 1.33 -8.10
CA PRO A 168 15.69 -0.11 -8.33
C PRO A 168 14.37 -0.79 -8.03
N VAL A 169 13.74 -0.45 -6.89
CA VAL A 169 12.43 -1.00 -6.51
C VAL A 169 11.36 -0.58 -7.52
N GLY A 170 11.32 0.69 -7.90
CA GLY A 170 10.38 1.20 -8.91
C GLY A 170 10.54 0.49 -10.26
N SER A 171 11.77 0.23 -10.69
CA SER A 171 12.07 -0.49 -11.93
C SER A 171 11.53 -1.92 -11.91
N GLU A 172 11.76 -2.66 -10.83
CA GLU A 172 11.27 -4.04 -10.66
C GLU A 172 9.74 -4.12 -10.57
N LEU A 173 9.09 -3.11 -9.99
CA LEU A 173 7.64 -3.06 -9.88
C LEU A 173 6.94 -2.62 -11.18
N ARG A 174 7.65 -2.11 -12.17
CA ARG A 174 7.06 -1.62 -13.43
C ARG A 174 6.81 -2.77 -14.40
N ARG A 175 5.83 -3.61 -14.11
CA ARG A 175 5.47 -4.76 -14.95
C ARG A 175 4.00 -4.67 -15.34
N ARG A 176 3.75 -4.48 -16.65
CA ARG A 176 2.39 -4.40 -17.21
C ARG A 176 2.07 -5.68 -17.99
N CYS A 177 0.84 -6.12 -17.83
CA CYS A 177 0.33 -7.29 -18.53
C CYS A 177 -0.06 -6.92 -19.97
N ASP A 178 0.38 -7.74 -20.93
CA ASP A 178 0.08 -7.61 -22.37
C ASP A 178 -1.31 -8.14 -22.74
N GLY A 179 -2.01 -8.80 -21.81
CA GLY A 179 -3.34 -9.36 -22.04
C GLY A 179 -3.37 -10.70 -22.80
N LEU A 180 -2.22 -11.27 -23.14
CA LEU A 180 -2.13 -12.51 -23.93
C LEU A 180 -2.39 -13.78 -23.12
N THR A 181 -2.35 -13.72 -21.79
CA THR A 181 -2.70 -14.84 -20.92
C THR A 181 -4.17 -14.75 -20.50
N SER A 182 -4.85 -15.90 -20.32
CA SER A 182 -6.23 -15.96 -19.81
C SER A 182 -6.33 -15.30 -18.43
N ILE A 183 -6.83 -14.05 -18.42
CA ILE A 183 -6.84 -13.19 -17.25
C ILE A 183 -8.28 -12.89 -16.89
N SER A 184 -8.68 -13.13 -15.66
CA SER A 184 -9.91 -12.60 -15.11
C SER A 184 -9.67 -11.18 -14.59
N LEU A 185 -10.51 -10.23 -15.02
CA LEU A 185 -10.59 -8.91 -14.40
C LEU A 185 -11.22 -9.10 -13.02
N SER A 186 -10.39 -9.15 -12.01
CA SER A 186 -10.86 -9.27 -10.63
C SER A 186 -11.21 -7.89 -10.07
N LEU A 187 -12.50 -7.65 -9.91
CA LEU A 187 -13.05 -6.62 -9.02
C LEU A 187 -12.98 -7.14 -7.57
N ILE A 188 -11.80 -7.58 -7.12
CA ILE A 188 -11.64 -7.92 -5.71
C ILE A 188 -11.47 -6.61 -4.95
N HIS A 189 -12.57 -6.19 -4.36
CA HIS A 189 -12.54 -5.27 -3.23
C HIS A 189 -12.16 -6.10 -1.99
N ILE A 190 -10.99 -5.80 -1.46
CA ILE A 190 -10.62 -6.19 -0.10
C ILE A 190 -11.18 -5.14 0.83
#